data_554b267ff64853132ba6f1eec94b321b
#
_entry.id   554b267ff64853132ba6f1eec94b321b
#
_cell.length_a   1.000
_cell.length_b   1.000
_cell.length_c   1.000
_cell.angle_alpha   90.00
_cell.angle_beta   90.00
_cell.angle_gamma   90.00
#
_symmetry.space_group_name_H-M   'P 1'
#
loop_
_entity.id
_entity.type
_entity.pdbx_description
1 polymer ?
#
loop_
_entity_poly.entity_id
_entity_poly.type
_entity_poly.pdbx_seq_one_letter_code
_entity_poly.pdbx_strand_id
1 'polypeptide(L)'
;MASADSLNPSGAVANGVDSYRVAIRGAAANPEALERIYQTARRAGASAAFTQAIAAAHQEAPDNLLLSAWYYRLHPPESANAAGRFMQTWLSIIPIGLVLGLALAVFSSPSPEFRANAPLLVFLAPPIVALAIILFLAMGGRRMLAQPLAVVALGAMIAYIFLLPSSLTDGRAVLILIHLPLLAWAAIGLAALGIRSTTGARFAFITKSIEAIGSGGVFGAAGVIFAAVAIALFEVLGVHLPEEIFRLVVSLIVGLVLMFAVATVYDPARRPDQQEFARGLGWLLTVLMRVLLALSVVVLAMYVVAIPFNFTAPFEDRSTLIIYNVMLFGVIAVLIGSVPVNSDGLSPRMQSLLRGAIIAVAALTALVSLYALAATVYRTSIYDFTMNRTTIIGWNLINIALLIALLVGQIRASRERWAASIHAVFAWGAIAYVIWAAVVGLALPWLFAR
;
A
#
# COMPACT_ATOMS: atom_id res chain seq x y z
N MET A 1 46.11 37.85 -1.33
CA MET A 1 44.69 38.20 -1.16
C MET A 1 44.14 38.59 -2.50
N ALA A 2 43.63 37.65 -3.27
CA ALA A 2 42.96 37.89 -4.54
C ALA A 2 41.44 37.74 -4.33
N SER A 3 40.74 38.75 -4.72
CA SER A 3 39.33 39.04 -4.51
C SER A 3 38.41 37.91 -4.97
N ALA A 4 37.60 37.39 -4.05
CA ALA A 4 36.60 36.34 -4.25
C ALA A 4 35.25 36.84 -4.83
N ASP A 5 35.24 38.03 -5.45
CA ASP A 5 34.01 38.80 -5.74
C ASP A 5 33.59 38.85 -7.23
N SER A 6 34.11 37.97 -8.12
CA SER A 6 33.79 38.03 -9.55
C SER A 6 33.05 36.84 -10.17
N LEU A 7 32.39 35.97 -9.37
CA LEU A 7 31.49 34.96 -9.91
C LEU A 7 30.04 35.45 -9.82
N ASN A 8 29.65 36.32 -10.74
CA ASN A 8 28.27 36.74 -10.92
C ASN A 8 27.44 35.54 -11.50
N PRO A 9 26.60 34.85 -10.73
CA PRO A 9 25.83 33.69 -11.20
C PRO A 9 24.81 34.04 -12.29
N SER A 10 24.48 35.33 -12.46
CA SER A 10 23.53 35.82 -13.48
C SER A 10 24.11 35.81 -14.90
N GLY A 11 25.43 35.82 -15.08
CA GLY A 11 26.07 35.75 -16.40
C GLY A 11 26.12 34.34 -17.00
N ALA A 12 25.99 33.31 -16.18
CA ALA A 12 26.06 31.90 -16.62
C ALA A 12 24.83 31.45 -17.43
N VAL A 13 23.70 32.12 -17.26
CA VAL A 13 22.42 31.74 -17.90
C VAL A 13 22.38 32.05 -19.41
N ALA A 14 23.21 32.96 -19.90
CA ALA A 14 23.16 33.45 -21.30
C ALA A 14 23.97 32.62 -22.31
N ASN A 15 24.92 31.75 -21.88
CA ASN A 15 25.95 31.21 -22.78
C ASN A 15 26.08 29.65 -22.83
N GLY A 16 25.06 28.87 -22.45
CA GLY A 16 25.08 27.43 -22.69
C GLY A 16 26.04 26.59 -21.81
N VAL A 17 26.38 25.39 -22.27
CA VAL A 17 27.15 24.37 -21.51
C VAL A 17 28.55 24.86 -21.08
N ASP A 18 29.23 25.66 -21.90
CA ASP A 18 30.59 26.11 -21.62
C ASP A 18 30.69 27.11 -20.47
N SER A 19 29.68 27.96 -20.28
CA SER A 19 29.65 28.87 -19.13
C SER A 19 29.45 28.14 -17.80
N TYR A 20 28.60 27.12 -17.79
CA TYR A 20 28.46 26.26 -16.63
C TYR A 20 29.73 25.47 -16.35
N ARG A 21 30.46 25.00 -17.37
CA ARG A 21 31.72 24.28 -17.24
C ARG A 21 32.79 25.11 -16.53
N VAL A 22 32.92 26.39 -16.89
CA VAL A 22 33.82 27.32 -16.21
C VAL A 22 33.41 27.55 -14.76
N ALA A 23 32.12 27.80 -14.51
CA ALA A 23 31.60 28.03 -13.16
C ALA A 23 31.79 26.79 -12.26
N ILE A 24 31.52 25.58 -12.78
CA ILE A 24 31.71 24.31 -12.09
C ILE A 24 33.18 24.05 -11.73
N ARG A 25 34.10 24.32 -12.64
CA ARG A 25 35.54 24.21 -12.37
C ARG A 25 35.97 25.13 -11.22
N GLY A 26 35.49 26.37 -11.21
CA GLY A 26 35.76 27.32 -10.12
C GLY A 26 35.15 26.88 -8.77
N ALA A 27 34.08 26.08 -8.79
CA ALA A 27 33.37 25.57 -7.62
C ALA A 27 33.76 24.14 -7.26
N ALA A 28 34.71 23.49 -7.93
CA ALA A 28 35.03 22.07 -7.79
C ALA A 28 35.52 21.62 -6.37
N ALA A 29 35.89 22.59 -5.52
CA ALA A 29 36.27 22.36 -4.12
C ALA A 29 35.26 22.93 -3.12
N ASN A 30 34.13 23.52 -3.59
CA ASN A 30 33.16 24.22 -2.74
C ASN A 30 31.73 23.65 -2.99
N PRO A 31 31.25 22.75 -2.12
CA PRO A 31 29.92 22.11 -2.27
C PRO A 31 28.77 23.11 -2.30
N GLU A 32 28.85 24.17 -1.48
CA GLU A 32 27.80 25.19 -1.40
C GLU A 32 27.72 26.05 -2.65
N ALA A 33 28.87 26.43 -3.23
CA ALA A 33 28.90 27.15 -4.47
C ALA A 33 28.33 26.33 -5.64
N LEU A 34 28.66 25.03 -5.69
CA LEU A 34 28.16 24.13 -6.72
C LEU A 34 26.62 23.92 -6.61
N GLU A 35 26.09 23.81 -5.40
CA GLU A 35 24.65 23.75 -5.17
C GLU A 35 23.96 25.04 -5.61
N ARG A 36 24.52 26.22 -5.33
CA ARG A 36 23.97 27.51 -5.79
C ARG A 36 23.90 27.60 -7.32
N ILE A 37 24.97 27.18 -8.01
CA ILE A 37 24.99 27.14 -9.48
C ILE A 37 23.90 26.20 -10.00
N TYR A 38 23.72 25.04 -9.41
CA TYR A 38 22.66 24.07 -9.76
C TYR A 38 21.27 24.67 -9.57
N GLN A 39 21.00 25.30 -8.42
CA GLN A 39 19.70 25.92 -8.17
C GLN A 39 19.39 27.05 -9.12
N THR A 40 20.40 27.80 -9.52
CA THR A 40 20.27 28.87 -10.54
C THR A 40 19.97 28.29 -11.92
N ALA A 41 20.68 27.24 -12.32
CA ALA A 41 20.43 26.54 -13.58
C ALA A 41 19.01 25.94 -13.61
N ARG A 42 18.56 25.35 -12.48
CA ARG A 42 17.22 24.78 -12.36
C ARG A 42 16.11 25.83 -12.48
N ARG A 43 16.28 27.01 -11.87
CA ARG A 43 15.31 28.13 -11.96
C ARG A 43 15.24 28.71 -13.36
N ALA A 44 16.37 28.69 -14.08
CA ALA A 44 16.48 29.16 -15.46
C ALA A 44 16.04 28.14 -16.51
N GLY A 45 15.60 26.91 -16.11
CA GLY A 45 15.26 25.84 -17.05
C GLY A 45 16.46 25.21 -17.75
N ALA A 46 17.69 25.52 -17.33
CA ALA A 46 18.96 25.11 -17.95
C ALA A 46 19.58 23.85 -17.27
N SER A 47 18.78 23.02 -16.57
CA SER A 47 19.25 21.82 -15.87
C SER A 47 20.02 20.86 -16.79
N ALA A 48 19.61 20.71 -18.05
CA ALA A 48 20.27 19.84 -19.01
C ALA A 48 21.71 20.33 -19.33
N ALA A 49 21.89 21.64 -19.50
CA ALA A 49 23.21 22.23 -19.75
C ALA A 49 24.15 22.07 -18.54
N PHE A 50 23.61 22.26 -17.32
CA PHE A 50 24.38 22.01 -16.11
C PHE A 50 24.78 20.52 -15.97
N THR A 51 23.88 19.58 -16.29
CA THR A 51 24.16 18.14 -16.26
C THR A 51 25.27 17.75 -17.23
N GLN A 52 25.25 18.30 -18.47
CA GLN A 52 26.32 18.08 -19.44
C GLN A 52 27.65 18.69 -18.98
N ALA A 53 27.62 19.87 -18.37
CA ALA A 53 28.82 20.51 -17.84
C ALA A 53 29.46 19.77 -16.67
N ILE A 54 28.64 19.19 -15.78
CA ILE A 54 29.11 18.28 -14.69
C ILE A 54 29.76 17.02 -15.28
N ALA A 55 29.17 16.41 -16.32
CA ALA A 55 29.75 15.24 -16.97
C ALA A 55 31.12 15.53 -17.56
N ALA A 56 31.26 16.65 -18.24
CA ALA A 56 32.53 17.10 -18.80
C ALA A 56 33.59 17.40 -17.70
N ALA A 57 33.17 18.08 -16.62
CA ALA A 57 34.07 18.39 -15.51
C ALA A 57 34.55 17.12 -14.76
N HIS A 58 33.66 16.12 -14.62
CA HIS A 58 34.03 14.82 -14.03
C HIS A 58 35.00 14.03 -14.91
N GLN A 59 34.86 14.08 -16.26
CA GLN A 59 35.82 13.44 -17.17
C GLN A 59 37.22 14.09 -17.10
N GLU A 60 37.28 15.39 -16.84
CA GLU A 60 38.55 16.12 -16.70
C GLU A 60 39.23 15.91 -15.34
N ALA A 61 38.46 15.66 -14.28
CA ALA A 61 38.96 15.47 -12.93
C ALA A 61 38.23 14.29 -12.25
N PRO A 62 38.47 13.05 -12.68
CA PRO A 62 37.77 11.87 -12.17
C PRO A 62 38.02 11.57 -10.67
N ASP A 63 39.18 12.00 -10.17
CA ASP A 63 39.59 11.84 -8.76
C ASP A 63 38.96 12.89 -7.83
N ASN A 64 38.25 13.89 -8.37
CA ASN A 64 37.55 14.86 -7.56
C ASN A 64 36.25 14.27 -7.01
N LEU A 65 36.24 13.98 -5.71
CA LEU A 65 35.10 13.36 -5.01
C LEU A 65 33.80 14.17 -5.14
N LEU A 66 33.86 15.50 -5.12
CA LEU A 66 32.70 16.35 -5.23
C LEU A 66 32.09 16.30 -6.64
N LEU A 67 32.91 16.38 -7.68
CA LEU A 67 32.44 16.26 -9.07
C LEU A 67 31.94 14.86 -9.37
N SER A 68 32.59 13.81 -8.86
CA SER A 68 32.13 12.42 -8.96
C SER A 68 30.78 12.24 -8.28
N ALA A 69 30.58 12.75 -7.06
CA ALA A 69 29.32 12.70 -6.35
C ALA A 69 28.18 13.40 -7.14
N TRP A 70 28.46 14.57 -7.71
CA TRP A 70 27.51 15.28 -8.54
C TRP A 70 27.22 14.57 -9.86
N TYR A 71 28.25 13.99 -10.50
CA TYR A 71 28.09 13.20 -11.71
C TYR A 71 27.14 12.01 -11.47
N TYR A 72 27.39 11.17 -10.46
CA TYR A 72 26.52 10.03 -10.14
C TYR A 72 25.16 10.43 -9.59
N ARG A 73 25.02 11.59 -8.96
CA ARG A 73 23.73 12.17 -8.57
C ARG A 73 22.86 12.51 -9.80
N LEU A 74 23.47 13.08 -10.84
CA LEU A 74 22.77 13.53 -12.05
C LEU A 74 22.68 12.45 -13.12
N HIS A 75 23.58 11.48 -13.10
CA HIS A 75 23.64 10.32 -13.99
C HIS A 75 23.61 9.04 -13.16
N PRO A 76 22.50 8.72 -12.50
CA PRO A 76 22.44 7.49 -11.76
C PRO A 76 22.62 6.31 -12.72
N PRO A 77 23.48 5.32 -12.40
CA PRO A 77 23.84 4.21 -13.31
C PRO A 77 22.65 3.35 -13.77
N GLU A 78 21.50 3.53 -13.14
CA GLU A 78 20.25 2.83 -13.47
C GLU A 78 19.41 3.51 -14.56
N SER A 79 19.70 4.76 -14.92
CA SER A 79 18.81 5.55 -15.81
C SER A 79 18.79 5.05 -17.26
N ALA A 80 19.88 4.50 -17.77
CA ALA A 80 19.95 3.96 -19.14
C ALA A 80 19.05 2.72 -19.33
N ASN A 81 18.81 1.94 -18.28
CA ASN A 81 17.97 0.75 -18.31
C ASN A 81 16.56 0.95 -17.75
N ALA A 82 16.24 2.12 -17.18
CA ALA A 82 14.94 2.34 -16.54
C ALA A 82 13.80 2.35 -17.54
N ALA A 83 13.96 2.99 -18.70
CA ALA A 83 12.95 3.00 -19.76
C ALA A 83 12.73 1.62 -20.38
N GLY A 84 13.82 0.85 -20.59
CA GLY A 84 13.73 -0.53 -21.08
C GLY A 84 13.06 -1.47 -20.08
N ARG A 85 13.42 -1.37 -18.80
CA ARG A 85 12.78 -2.15 -17.71
C ARG A 85 11.32 -1.75 -17.53
N PHE A 86 11.00 -0.48 -17.58
CA PHE A 86 9.63 0.02 -17.54
C PHE A 86 8.79 -0.61 -18.66
N MET A 87 9.27 -0.52 -19.91
CA MET A 87 8.57 -1.12 -21.06
C MET A 87 8.43 -2.64 -20.93
N GLN A 88 9.48 -3.34 -20.50
CA GLN A 88 9.45 -4.79 -20.28
C GLN A 88 8.46 -5.17 -19.18
N THR A 89 8.40 -4.41 -18.07
CA THR A 89 7.43 -4.62 -17.00
C THR A 89 6.01 -4.45 -17.52
N TRP A 90 5.73 -3.41 -18.30
CA TRP A 90 4.40 -3.17 -18.88
C TRP A 90 4.00 -4.25 -19.88
N LEU A 91 4.91 -4.69 -20.75
CA LEU A 91 4.65 -5.77 -21.70
C LEU A 91 4.33 -7.10 -21.00
N SER A 92 4.91 -7.35 -19.82
CA SER A 92 4.64 -8.59 -19.07
C SER A 92 3.33 -8.54 -18.26
N ILE A 93 2.86 -7.36 -17.87
CA ILE A 93 1.63 -7.19 -17.11
C ILE A 93 0.39 -7.50 -17.96
N ILE A 94 0.40 -7.09 -19.22
CA ILE A 94 -0.75 -7.26 -20.12
C ILE A 94 -1.17 -8.74 -20.21
N PRO A 95 -0.27 -9.69 -20.56
CA PRO A 95 -0.65 -11.10 -20.63
C PRO A 95 -1.10 -11.67 -19.28
N ILE A 96 -0.44 -11.28 -18.16
CA ILE A 96 -0.86 -11.73 -16.83
C ILE A 96 -2.26 -11.18 -16.50
N GLY A 97 -2.53 -9.90 -16.78
CA GLY A 97 -3.83 -9.29 -16.56
C GLY A 97 -4.94 -9.91 -17.41
N LEU A 98 -4.65 -10.22 -18.67
CA LEU A 98 -5.60 -10.89 -19.56
C LEU A 98 -5.90 -12.33 -19.08
N VAL A 99 -4.87 -13.09 -18.69
CA VAL A 99 -5.06 -14.45 -18.13
C VAL A 99 -5.85 -14.40 -16.83
N LEU A 100 -5.54 -13.43 -15.96
CA LEU A 100 -6.31 -13.19 -14.74
C LEU A 100 -7.77 -12.88 -15.08
N GLY A 101 -8.02 -11.94 -16.00
CA GLY A 101 -9.37 -11.56 -16.41
C GLY A 101 -10.14 -12.73 -17.02
N LEU A 102 -9.48 -13.56 -17.83
CA LEU A 102 -10.09 -14.79 -18.39
C LEU A 102 -10.45 -15.78 -17.28
N ALA A 103 -9.56 -16.01 -16.31
CA ALA A 103 -9.85 -16.85 -15.16
C ALA A 103 -11.06 -16.33 -14.36
N LEU A 104 -11.11 -15.01 -14.10
CA LEU A 104 -12.27 -14.40 -13.47
C LEU A 104 -13.56 -14.58 -14.28
N ALA A 105 -13.51 -14.44 -15.62
CA ALA A 105 -14.66 -14.64 -16.50
C ALA A 105 -15.19 -16.09 -16.45
N VAL A 106 -14.30 -17.09 -16.44
CA VAL A 106 -14.69 -18.51 -16.36
C VAL A 106 -15.44 -18.79 -15.04
N PHE A 107 -14.94 -18.31 -13.92
CA PHE A 107 -15.57 -18.54 -12.61
C PHE A 107 -16.74 -17.60 -12.31
N SER A 108 -16.96 -16.55 -13.09
CA SER A 108 -18.13 -15.65 -12.99
C SER A 108 -19.35 -16.15 -13.75
N SER A 109 -19.22 -17.26 -14.49
CA SER A 109 -20.35 -17.90 -15.18
C SER A 109 -21.49 -18.17 -14.18
N PRO A 110 -22.76 -17.95 -14.55
CA PRO A 110 -23.90 -18.34 -13.73
C PRO A 110 -23.90 -19.87 -13.60
N SER A 111 -23.14 -20.37 -12.65
CA SER A 111 -23.19 -21.74 -12.18
C SER A 111 -24.19 -21.82 -11.06
N PRO A 112 -24.82 -23.00 -10.81
CA PRO A 112 -25.65 -23.18 -9.63
C PRO A 112 -24.86 -22.71 -8.40
N GLU A 113 -25.54 -22.02 -7.52
CA GLU A 113 -25.02 -21.47 -6.25
C GLU A 113 -24.00 -22.42 -5.63
N PHE A 114 -22.74 -21.99 -5.54
CA PHE A 114 -21.66 -22.87 -5.11
C PHE A 114 -21.83 -23.22 -3.62
N ARG A 115 -22.06 -22.20 -2.78
CA ARG A 115 -22.30 -22.35 -1.33
C ARG A 115 -22.93 -21.06 -0.80
N ALA A 116 -23.89 -21.23 0.12
CA ALA A 116 -24.52 -20.12 0.83
C ALA A 116 -24.94 -18.97 -0.11
N ASN A 117 -25.54 -19.32 -1.26
CA ASN A 117 -26.01 -18.39 -2.30
C ASN A 117 -24.93 -17.46 -2.89
N ALA A 118 -23.64 -17.80 -2.74
CA ALA A 118 -22.54 -17.04 -3.28
C ALA A 118 -21.91 -17.74 -4.49
N PRO A 119 -21.58 -16.99 -5.58
CA PRO A 119 -20.89 -17.53 -6.73
C PRO A 119 -19.51 -18.06 -6.36
N LEU A 120 -19.07 -19.14 -7.03
CA LEU A 120 -17.73 -19.71 -6.83
C LEU A 120 -16.61 -18.68 -7.01
N LEU A 121 -16.79 -17.72 -7.92
CA LEU A 121 -15.86 -16.61 -8.14
C LEU A 121 -15.49 -15.89 -6.86
N VAL A 122 -16.45 -15.60 -5.98
CA VAL A 122 -16.22 -14.79 -4.78
C VAL A 122 -15.24 -15.48 -3.83
N PHE A 123 -15.26 -16.83 -3.77
CA PHE A 123 -14.30 -17.60 -3.00
C PHE A 123 -12.95 -17.76 -3.68
N LEU A 124 -12.92 -17.90 -5.02
CA LEU A 124 -11.70 -18.16 -5.77
C LEU A 124 -10.96 -16.91 -6.21
N ALA A 125 -11.61 -15.75 -6.28
CA ALA A 125 -10.96 -14.51 -6.71
C ALA A 125 -9.72 -14.15 -5.87
N PRO A 126 -9.73 -14.19 -4.51
CA PRO A 126 -8.55 -13.85 -3.73
C PRO A 126 -7.32 -14.71 -4.03
N PRO A 127 -7.38 -16.07 -4.06
CA PRO A 127 -6.22 -16.87 -4.40
C PRO A 127 -5.76 -16.73 -5.87
N ILE A 128 -6.68 -16.54 -6.81
CA ILE A 128 -6.35 -16.36 -8.24
C ILE A 128 -5.63 -15.02 -8.44
N VAL A 129 -6.13 -13.93 -7.84
CA VAL A 129 -5.47 -12.61 -7.89
C VAL A 129 -4.09 -12.68 -7.23
N ALA A 130 -3.97 -13.33 -6.07
CA ALA A 130 -2.70 -13.51 -5.40
C ALA A 130 -1.70 -14.30 -6.25
N LEU A 131 -2.15 -15.34 -6.95
CA LEU A 131 -1.31 -16.14 -7.86
C LEU A 131 -0.79 -15.26 -9.00
N ALA A 132 -1.63 -14.42 -9.61
CA ALA A 132 -1.22 -13.49 -10.66
C ALA A 132 -0.16 -12.49 -10.17
N ILE A 133 -0.33 -11.95 -8.95
CA ILE A 133 0.65 -11.05 -8.34
C ILE A 133 1.97 -11.80 -8.04
N ILE A 134 1.92 -13.03 -7.52
CA ILE A 134 3.12 -13.84 -7.27
C ILE A 134 3.85 -14.14 -8.58
N LEU A 135 3.12 -14.44 -9.65
CA LEU A 135 3.70 -14.62 -10.98
C LEU A 135 4.43 -13.33 -11.45
N PHE A 136 3.80 -12.17 -11.29
CA PHE A 136 4.44 -10.89 -11.57
C PHE A 136 5.72 -10.68 -10.75
N LEU A 137 5.70 -10.98 -9.44
CA LEU A 137 6.89 -10.91 -8.59
C LEU A 137 8.01 -11.85 -9.05
N ALA A 138 7.65 -13.05 -9.51
CA ALA A 138 8.62 -14.04 -10.02
C ALA A 138 9.34 -13.58 -11.30
N MET A 139 8.70 -12.75 -12.12
CA MET A 139 9.30 -12.20 -13.35
C MET A 139 10.42 -11.19 -13.06
N GLY A 140 10.50 -10.61 -11.87
CA GLY A 140 11.62 -9.77 -11.44
C GLY A 140 12.97 -10.49 -11.32
N GLY A 141 13.06 -11.75 -11.68
CA GLY A 141 14.30 -12.55 -11.70
C GLY A 141 14.79 -12.98 -10.31
N ARG A 142 14.08 -12.61 -9.24
CA ARG A 142 14.45 -12.97 -7.86
C ARG A 142 13.86 -14.35 -7.54
N ARG A 143 14.67 -15.38 -7.67
CA ARG A 143 14.31 -16.74 -7.22
C ARG A 143 14.37 -16.81 -5.69
N MET A 144 13.21 -16.76 -5.03
CA MET A 144 13.09 -16.96 -3.59
C MET A 144 12.43 -18.32 -3.31
N LEU A 145 13.01 -19.10 -2.40
CA LEU A 145 12.42 -20.38 -1.94
C LEU A 145 11.01 -20.20 -1.35
N ALA A 146 10.66 -19.00 -0.94
CA ALA A 146 9.34 -18.66 -0.43
C ALA A 146 8.24 -18.59 -1.49
N GLN A 147 8.59 -18.36 -2.78
CA GLN A 147 7.58 -18.30 -3.86
C GLN A 147 6.86 -19.63 -4.07
N PRO A 148 7.53 -20.79 -4.22
CA PRO A 148 6.83 -22.06 -4.30
C PRO A 148 6.01 -22.37 -3.05
N LEU A 149 6.49 -22.01 -1.85
CA LEU A 149 5.72 -22.17 -0.61
C LEU A 149 4.44 -21.32 -0.60
N ALA A 150 4.50 -20.10 -1.10
CA ALA A 150 3.32 -19.25 -1.24
C ALA A 150 2.31 -19.83 -2.25
N VAL A 151 2.77 -20.39 -3.37
CA VAL A 151 1.91 -21.09 -4.33
C VAL A 151 1.26 -22.33 -3.71
N VAL A 152 2.01 -23.12 -2.95
CA VAL A 152 1.45 -24.27 -2.20
C VAL A 152 0.40 -23.82 -1.19
N ALA A 153 0.63 -22.72 -0.47
CA ALA A 153 -0.35 -22.16 0.48
C ALA A 153 -1.65 -21.72 -0.23
N LEU A 154 -1.54 -21.10 -1.41
CA LEU A 154 -2.71 -20.76 -2.23
C LEU A 154 -3.43 -21.98 -2.76
N GLY A 155 -2.70 -23.02 -3.19
CA GLY A 155 -3.28 -24.30 -3.59
C GLY A 155 -4.04 -24.98 -2.44
N ALA A 156 -3.47 -24.98 -1.24
CA ALA A 156 -4.12 -25.47 -0.04
C ALA A 156 -5.39 -24.66 0.31
N MET A 157 -5.35 -23.34 0.12
CA MET A 157 -6.52 -22.47 0.31
C MET A 157 -7.63 -22.79 -0.70
N ILE A 158 -7.29 -23.00 -1.96
CA ILE A 158 -8.26 -23.45 -2.99
C ILE A 158 -8.84 -24.82 -2.63
N ALA A 159 -8.01 -25.78 -2.26
CA ALA A 159 -8.49 -27.11 -1.81
C ALA A 159 -9.42 -26.99 -0.60
N TYR A 160 -9.08 -26.15 0.38
CA TYR A 160 -9.92 -25.89 1.54
C TYR A 160 -11.31 -25.33 1.16
N ILE A 161 -11.39 -24.41 0.19
CA ILE A 161 -12.66 -23.86 -0.31
C ILE A 161 -13.59 -24.99 -0.79
N PHE A 162 -13.05 -25.98 -1.52
CA PHE A 162 -13.83 -27.13 -1.98
C PHE A 162 -14.17 -28.13 -0.89
N LEU A 163 -13.41 -28.15 0.21
CA LEU A 163 -13.66 -29.04 1.37
C LEU A 163 -14.65 -28.43 2.37
N LEU A 164 -15.04 -27.17 2.23
CA LEU A 164 -16.00 -26.53 3.13
C LEU A 164 -17.33 -27.30 3.15
N PRO A 165 -17.96 -27.48 4.32
CA PRO A 165 -19.24 -28.17 4.42
C PRO A 165 -20.34 -27.48 3.60
N SER A 166 -21.18 -28.26 2.92
CA SER A 166 -22.34 -27.73 2.17
C SER A 166 -23.41 -27.11 3.10
N SER A 167 -23.39 -27.44 4.37
CA SER A 167 -24.30 -26.95 5.43
C SER A 167 -23.88 -25.61 6.04
N LEU A 168 -22.89 -24.90 5.44
CA LEU A 168 -22.50 -23.57 5.91
C LEU A 168 -23.66 -22.60 5.77
N THR A 169 -24.06 -22.01 6.90
CA THR A 169 -25.03 -20.90 6.90
C THR A 169 -24.43 -19.65 6.29
N ASP A 170 -25.27 -18.78 5.71
CA ASP A 170 -24.88 -17.54 5.03
C ASP A 170 -23.92 -16.68 5.87
N GLY A 171 -24.18 -16.55 7.18
CA GLY A 171 -23.32 -15.76 8.07
C GLY A 171 -21.90 -16.32 8.25
N ARG A 172 -21.73 -17.64 8.24
CA ARG A 172 -20.40 -18.28 8.33
C ARG A 172 -19.63 -18.18 7.03
N ALA A 173 -20.32 -18.37 5.91
CA ALA A 173 -19.72 -18.22 4.58
C ALA A 173 -19.19 -16.78 4.37
N VAL A 174 -19.96 -15.77 4.77
CA VAL A 174 -19.53 -14.36 4.70
C VAL A 174 -18.27 -14.11 5.54
N LEU A 175 -18.19 -14.69 6.76
CA LEU A 175 -16.98 -14.55 7.58
C LEU A 175 -15.75 -15.18 6.93
N ILE A 176 -15.88 -16.35 6.31
CA ILE A 176 -14.79 -16.97 5.55
C ILE A 176 -14.40 -16.04 4.40
N LEU A 177 -15.36 -15.60 3.60
CA LEU A 177 -15.15 -14.76 2.42
C LEU A 177 -14.35 -13.48 2.72
N ILE A 178 -14.66 -12.78 3.80
CA ILE A 178 -13.96 -11.53 4.15
C ILE A 178 -12.53 -11.77 4.68
N HIS A 179 -12.19 -13.01 5.11
CA HIS A 179 -10.85 -13.33 5.60
C HIS A 179 -9.96 -13.97 4.53
N LEU A 180 -10.52 -14.56 3.46
CA LEU A 180 -9.73 -15.11 2.35
C LEU A 180 -8.80 -14.08 1.68
N PRO A 181 -9.22 -12.83 1.39
CA PRO A 181 -8.32 -11.81 0.85
C PRO A 181 -7.10 -11.54 1.74
N LEU A 182 -7.25 -11.56 3.06
CA LEU A 182 -6.15 -11.33 3.99
C LEU A 182 -5.16 -12.52 4.01
N LEU A 183 -5.66 -13.75 3.90
CA LEU A 183 -4.83 -14.94 3.77
C LEU A 183 -4.10 -14.97 2.41
N ALA A 184 -4.77 -14.59 1.33
CA ALA A 184 -4.16 -14.44 0.02
C ALA A 184 -3.08 -13.34 0.01
N TRP A 185 -3.32 -12.21 0.67
CA TRP A 185 -2.34 -11.15 0.88
C TRP A 185 -1.13 -11.64 1.69
N ALA A 186 -1.34 -12.49 2.69
CA ALA A 186 -0.24 -13.12 3.44
C ALA A 186 0.65 -14.00 2.55
N ALA A 187 0.07 -14.73 1.59
CA ALA A 187 0.83 -15.51 0.61
C ALA A 187 1.65 -14.61 -0.34
N ILE A 188 1.10 -13.47 -0.78
CA ILE A 188 1.85 -12.46 -1.54
C ILE A 188 3.01 -11.92 -0.68
N GLY A 189 2.75 -11.61 0.59
CA GLY A 189 3.77 -11.17 1.55
C GLY A 189 4.90 -12.19 1.71
N LEU A 190 4.57 -13.47 1.83
CA LEU A 190 5.53 -14.56 1.89
C LEU A 190 6.40 -14.62 0.62
N ALA A 191 5.78 -14.49 -0.57
CA ALA A 191 6.50 -14.48 -1.84
C ALA A 191 7.42 -13.25 -2.01
N ALA A 192 7.00 -12.06 -1.53
CA ALA A 192 7.74 -10.82 -1.68
C ALA A 192 8.88 -10.65 -0.65
N LEU A 193 8.65 -11.08 0.59
CA LEU A 193 9.55 -10.89 1.74
C LEU A 193 10.47 -12.07 1.99
N GLY A 194 10.04 -13.27 1.62
CA GLY A 194 10.69 -14.51 2.03
C GLY A 194 10.38 -14.93 3.47
N ILE A 195 10.91 -16.08 3.88
CA ILE A 195 10.65 -16.67 5.20
C ILE A 195 11.29 -15.82 6.32
N ARG A 196 12.49 -15.25 6.06
CA ARG A 196 13.21 -14.40 7.01
C ARG A 196 13.22 -12.96 6.52
N SER A 197 12.41 -12.10 7.14
CA SER A 197 12.28 -10.70 6.77
C SER A 197 12.49 -9.79 7.98
N THR A 198 13.08 -8.61 7.73
CA THR A 198 13.25 -7.57 8.76
C THR A 198 11.93 -6.85 9.02
N THR A 199 11.80 -6.18 10.17
CA THR A 199 10.63 -5.36 10.50
C THR A 199 10.44 -4.22 9.49
N GLY A 200 11.52 -3.60 9.04
CA GLY A 200 11.47 -2.55 8.01
C GLY A 200 10.95 -3.07 6.67
N ALA A 201 11.40 -4.24 6.20
CA ALA A 201 10.92 -4.83 4.96
C ALA A 201 9.41 -5.21 5.03
N ARG A 202 8.94 -5.72 6.19
CA ARG A 202 7.52 -6.00 6.40
C ARG A 202 6.68 -4.72 6.39
N PHE A 203 7.12 -3.68 7.08
CA PHE A 203 6.42 -2.40 7.07
C PHE A 203 6.38 -1.79 5.66
N ALA A 204 7.50 -1.84 4.94
CA ALA A 204 7.58 -1.41 3.55
C ALA A 204 6.59 -2.18 2.64
N PHE A 205 6.47 -3.50 2.83
CA PHE A 205 5.47 -4.32 2.13
C PHE A 205 4.04 -3.89 2.45
N ILE A 206 3.71 -3.64 3.72
CA ILE A 206 2.38 -3.17 4.13
C ILE A 206 2.07 -1.81 3.50
N THR A 207 3.03 -0.87 3.53
CA THR A 207 2.88 0.45 2.90
C THR A 207 2.64 0.33 1.40
N LYS A 208 3.42 -0.52 0.70
CA LYS A 208 3.20 -0.80 -0.73
C LYS A 208 1.86 -1.46 -1.02
N SER A 209 1.36 -2.29 -0.11
CA SER A 209 0.02 -2.88 -0.23
C SER A 209 -1.07 -1.79 -0.15
N ILE A 210 -0.94 -0.82 0.74
CA ILE A 210 -1.86 0.33 0.82
C ILE A 210 -1.78 1.19 -0.46
N GLU A 211 -0.57 1.46 -0.96
CA GLU A 211 -0.37 2.16 -2.23
C GLU A 211 -1.01 1.40 -3.41
N ALA A 212 -0.88 0.06 -3.45
CA ALA A 212 -1.48 -0.77 -4.49
C ALA A 212 -3.02 -0.75 -4.42
N ILE A 213 -3.60 -0.81 -3.22
CA ILE A 213 -5.05 -0.69 -3.02
C ILE A 213 -5.55 0.69 -3.47
N GLY A 214 -4.85 1.77 -3.08
CA GLY A 214 -5.20 3.12 -3.50
C GLY A 214 -5.07 3.32 -5.01
N SER A 215 -4.01 2.78 -5.62
CA SER A 215 -3.84 2.72 -7.08
C SER A 215 -4.96 1.95 -7.75
N GLY A 216 -5.34 0.80 -7.18
CA GLY A 216 -6.47 -0.01 -7.64
C GLY A 216 -7.79 0.75 -7.62
N GLY A 217 -8.02 1.58 -6.62
CA GLY A 217 -9.18 2.47 -6.54
C GLY A 217 -9.22 3.49 -7.70
N VAL A 218 -8.07 4.12 -8.00
CA VAL A 218 -7.98 5.09 -9.11
C VAL A 218 -8.19 4.41 -10.47
N PHE A 219 -7.47 3.33 -10.74
CA PHE A 219 -7.63 2.57 -12.00
C PHE A 219 -9.00 1.92 -12.12
N GLY A 220 -9.56 1.43 -10.99
CA GLY A 220 -10.90 0.87 -10.93
C GLY A 220 -11.97 1.91 -11.28
N ALA A 221 -11.90 3.11 -10.71
CA ALA A 221 -12.82 4.20 -11.05
C ALA A 221 -12.73 4.57 -12.54
N ALA A 222 -11.52 4.68 -13.09
CA ALA A 222 -11.33 4.94 -14.52
C ALA A 222 -11.89 3.79 -15.38
N GLY A 223 -11.69 2.53 -14.98
CA GLY A 223 -12.22 1.36 -15.66
C GLY A 223 -13.74 1.30 -15.66
N VAL A 224 -14.39 1.64 -14.54
CA VAL A 224 -15.85 1.72 -14.44
C VAL A 224 -16.40 2.80 -15.35
N ILE A 225 -15.80 4.00 -15.36
CA ILE A 225 -16.21 5.10 -16.25
C ILE A 225 -16.08 4.68 -17.71
N PHE A 226 -14.93 4.07 -18.08
CA PHE A 226 -14.70 3.59 -19.44
C PHE A 226 -15.73 2.53 -19.85
N ALA A 227 -16.00 1.55 -18.99
CA ALA A 227 -17.00 0.52 -19.24
C ALA A 227 -18.41 1.12 -19.42
N ALA A 228 -18.79 2.06 -18.55
CA ALA A 228 -20.09 2.73 -18.64
C ALA A 228 -20.25 3.50 -19.97
N VAL A 229 -19.21 4.24 -20.39
CA VAL A 229 -19.21 4.95 -21.68
C VAL A 229 -19.30 3.97 -22.86
N ALA A 230 -18.52 2.88 -22.81
CA ALA A 230 -18.55 1.87 -23.87
C ALA A 230 -19.94 1.22 -24.00
N ILE A 231 -20.57 0.86 -22.89
CA ILE A 231 -21.94 0.29 -22.87
C ILE A 231 -22.93 1.29 -23.45
N ALA A 232 -22.90 2.54 -23.01
CA ALA A 232 -23.80 3.59 -23.49
C ALA A 232 -23.66 3.80 -25.01
N LEU A 233 -22.43 3.71 -25.56
CA LEU A 233 -22.21 3.80 -27.01
C LEU A 233 -22.85 2.64 -27.79
N PHE A 234 -22.77 1.40 -27.28
CA PHE A 234 -23.43 0.25 -27.91
C PHE A 234 -24.97 0.37 -27.81
N GLU A 235 -25.50 0.83 -26.68
CA GLU A 235 -26.95 1.04 -26.51
C GLU A 235 -27.48 2.10 -27.47
N VAL A 236 -26.76 3.21 -27.66
CA VAL A 236 -27.16 4.27 -28.63
C VAL A 236 -27.17 3.72 -30.05
N LEU A 237 -26.32 2.77 -30.39
CA LEU A 237 -26.34 2.09 -31.69
C LEU A 237 -27.40 0.99 -31.80
N GLY A 238 -28.17 0.74 -30.74
CA GLY A 238 -29.16 -0.35 -30.71
C GLY A 238 -28.53 -1.74 -30.66
N VAL A 239 -27.23 -1.85 -30.31
CA VAL A 239 -26.53 -3.11 -30.22
C VAL A 239 -26.55 -3.60 -28.77
N HIS A 240 -27.34 -4.63 -28.52
CA HIS A 240 -27.35 -5.31 -27.23
C HIS A 240 -26.26 -6.38 -27.19
N LEU A 241 -25.25 -6.16 -26.37
CA LEU A 241 -24.18 -7.14 -26.17
C LEU A 241 -24.75 -8.36 -25.43
N PRO A 242 -24.48 -9.59 -25.88
CA PRO A 242 -24.76 -10.79 -25.09
C PRO A 242 -24.12 -10.73 -23.72
N GLU A 243 -24.80 -11.25 -22.69
CA GLU A 243 -24.33 -11.22 -21.31
C GLU A 243 -22.95 -11.88 -21.16
N GLU A 244 -22.65 -12.94 -21.90
CA GLU A 244 -21.37 -13.62 -21.89
C GLU A 244 -20.23 -12.72 -22.39
N ILE A 245 -20.46 -11.95 -23.46
CA ILE A 245 -19.47 -11.02 -24.00
C ILE A 245 -19.27 -9.87 -23.03
N PHE A 246 -20.35 -9.33 -22.49
CA PHE A 246 -20.27 -8.27 -21.47
C PHE A 246 -19.44 -8.72 -20.25
N ARG A 247 -19.77 -9.89 -19.69
CA ARG A 247 -19.06 -10.49 -18.56
C ARG A 247 -17.58 -10.72 -18.87
N LEU A 248 -17.25 -11.26 -20.05
CA LEU A 248 -15.88 -11.46 -20.49
C LEU A 248 -15.11 -10.14 -20.53
N VAL A 249 -15.65 -9.12 -21.19
CA VAL A 249 -15.01 -7.81 -21.34
C VAL A 249 -14.78 -7.16 -19.96
N VAL A 250 -15.79 -7.15 -19.09
CA VAL A 250 -15.66 -6.60 -17.73
C VAL A 250 -14.60 -7.35 -16.94
N SER A 251 -14.57 -8.67 -17.00
CA SER A 251 -13.57 -9.49 -16.29
C SER A 251 -12.15 -9.24 -16.81
N LEU A 252 -11.96 -9.07 -18.13
CA LEU A 252 -10.67 -8.71 -18.72
C LEU A 252 -10.20 -7.32 -18.25
N ILE A 253 -11.10 -6.35 -18.20
CA ILE A 253 -10.81 -5.01 -17.68
C ILE A 253 -10.39 -5.11 -16.21
N VAL A 254 -11.12 -5.85 -15.38
CA VAL A 254 -10.80 -6.04 -13.96
C VAL A 254 -9.43 -6.68 -13.79
N GLY A 255 -9.11 -7.74 -14.55
CA GLY A 255 -7.81 -8.38 -14.52
C GLY A 255 -6.66 -7.44 -14.87
N LEU A 256 -6.83 -6.63 -15.93
CA LEU A 256 -5.84 -5.60 -16.32
C LEU A 256 -5.70 -4.52 -15.24
N VAL A 257 -6.81 -3.98 -14.75
CA VAL A 257 -6.83 -2.93 -13.71
C VAL A 257 -6.07 -3.37 -12.46
N LEU A 258 -6.30 -4.60 -11.98
CA LEU A 258 -5.62 -5.14 -10.82
C LEU A 258 -4.10 -5.25 -11.05
N MET A 259 -3.68 -5.72 -12.21
CA MET A 259 -2.26 -5.85 -12.52
C MET A 259 -1.59 -4.49 -12.74
N PHE A 260 -2.23 -3.55 -13.43
CA PHE A 260 -1.75 -2.17 -13.57
C PHE A 260 -1.62 -1.47 -12.22
N ALA A 261 -2.58 -1.65 -11.32
CA ALA A 261 -2.53 -1.07 -9.98
C ALA A 261 -1.28 -1.50 -9.21
N VAL A 262 -0.96 -2.80 -9.22
CA VAL A 262 0.23 -3.34 -8.56
C VAL A 262 1.51 -2.85 -9.23
N ALA A 263 1.60 -2.93 -10.54
CA ALA A 263 2.82 -2.62 -11.29
C ALA A 263 3.16 -1.12 -11.32
N THR A 264 2.18 -0.25 -11.11
CA THR A 264 2.42 1.21 -11.02
C THR A 264 3.19 1.58 -9.74
N VAL A 265 3.01 0.80 -8.67
CA VAL A 265 3.58 1.12 -7.34
C VAL A 265 4.67 0.15 -6.91
N TYR A 266 4.84 -1.00 -7.57
CA TYR A 266 5.76 -2.04 -7.16
C TYR A 266 6.68 -2.50 -8.30
N ASP A 267 8.01 -2.42 -8.08
CA ASP A 267 9.03 -2.97 -8.97
C ASP A 267 9.37 -4.41 -8.55
N PRO A 268 9.07 -5.44 -9.38
CA PRO A 268 9.29 -6.83 -9.02
C PRO A 268 10.78 -7.20 -8.88
N ALA A 269 11.70 -6.40 -9.47
CA ALA A 269 13.14 -6.61 -9.36
C ALA A 269 13.72 -6.15 -8.02
N ARG A 270 12.98 -5.33 -7.25
CA ARG A 270 13.44 -4.75 -5.97
C ARG A 270 12.78 -5.41 -4.77
N ARG A 271 13.49 -5.43 -3.64
CA ARG A 271 12.90 -5.87 -2.36
C ARG A 271 11.90 -4.82 -1.85
N PRO A 272 10.94 -5.20 -0.97
CA PRO A 272 9.99 -4.23 -0.42
C PRO A 272 10.65 -3.01 0.24
N ASP A 273 11.76 -3.20 0.95
CA ASP A 273 12.54 -2.14 1.61
C ASP A 273 13.39 -1.29 0.64
N GLN A 274 13.56 -1.74 -0.60
CA GLN A 274 14.29 -1.05 -1.67
C GLN A 274 13.36 -0.38 -2.70
N GLN A 275 12.05 -0.47 -2.50
CA GLN A 275 11.07 0.18 -3.37
C GLN A 275 11.19 1.72 -3.28
N GLU A 276 10.76 2.39 -4.35
CA GLU A 276 10.61 3.84 -4.33
C GLU A 276 9.32 4.21 -3.61
N PHE A 277 9.42 5.08 -2.61
CA PHE A 277 8.29 5.63 -1.87
C PHE A 277 8.15 7.12 -2.18
N ALA A 278 6.94 7.66 -2.07
CA ALA A 278 6.64 9.07 -2.26
C ALA A 278 6.98 9.63 -3.67
N ARG A 279 6.78 8.81 -4.72
CA ARG A 279 6.83 9.26 -6.12
C ARG A 279 5.51 8.97 -6.84
N GLY A 280 5.17 9.83 -7.80
CA GLY A 280 3.96 9.68 -8.61
C GLY A 280 2.69 9.51 -7.76
N LEU A 281 1.91 8.48 -8.04
CA LEU A 281 0.68 8.16 -7.31
C LEU A 281 0.94 7.85 -5.83
N GLY A 282 2.07 7.21 -5.48
CA GLY A 282 2.44 6.94 -4.09
C GLY A 282 2.64 8.22 -3.27
N TRP A 283 3.17 9.29 -3.87
CA TRP A 283 3.25 10.60 -3.23
C TRP A 283 1.87 11.19 -2.93
N LEU A 284 0.94 11.14 -3.91
CA LEU A 284 -0.42 11.63 -3.75
C LEU A 284 -1.13 10.89 -2.62
N LEU A 285 -1.02 9.55 -2.60
CA LEU A 285 -1.61 8.72 -1.56
C LEU A 285 -1.00 9.02 -0.18
N THR A 286 0.31 9.25 -0.09
CA THR A 286 0.97 9.64 1.17
C THR A 286 0.45 10.98 1.67
N VAL A 287 0.30 11.97 0.79
CA VAL A 287 -0.28 13.28 1.14
C VAL A 287 -1.73 13.11 1.61
N LEU A 288 -2.53 12.36 0.88
CA LEU A 288 -3.93 12.06 1.24
C LEU A 288 -4.02 11.41 2.63
N MET A 289 -3.19 10.39 2.92
CA MET A 289 -3.19 9.73 4.24
C MET A 289 -2.82 10.69 5.38
N ARG A 290 -1.90 11.64 5.15
CA ARG A 290 -1.54 12.66 6.15
C ARG A 290 -2.65 13.69 6.38
N VAL A 291 -3.38 14.07 5.32
CA VAL A 291 -4.57 14.91 5.45
C VAL A 291 -5.66 14.17 6.22
N LEU A 292 -5.92 12.90 5.86
CA LEU A 292 -6.88 12.06 6.57
C LEU A 292 -6.48 11.83 8.04
N LEU A 293 -5.18 11.73 8.34
CA LEU A 293 -4.70 11.65 9.72
C LEU A 293 -5.08 12.89 10.52
N ALA A 294 -4.87 14.10 9.97
CA ALA A 294 -5.25 15.35 10.62
C ALA A 294 -6.78 15.46 10.83
N LEU A 295 -7.56 15.09 9.81
CA LEU A 295 -9.03 15.03 9.91
C LEU A 295 -9.49 14.00 10.95
N SER A 296 -8.80 12.84 11.03
CA SER A 296 -9.11 11.80 12.01
C SER A 296 -8.94 12.31 13.46
N VAL A 297 -7.93 13.15 13.74
CA VAL A 297 -7.79 13.77 15.08
C VAL A 297 -9.06 14.55 15.44
N VAL A 298 -9.52 15.40 14.52
CA VAL A 298 -10.70 16.26 14.76
C VAL A 298 -11.96 15.40 14.94
N VAL A 299 -12.22 14.48 14.01
CA VAL A 299 -13.43 13.64 14.02
C VAL A 299 -13.48 12.76 15.26
N LEU A 300 -12.36 12.10 15.62
CA LEU A 300 -12.30 11.25 16.80
C LEU A 300 -12.41 12.05 18.11
N ALA A 301 -11.82 13.24 18.18
CA ALA A 301 -11.97 14.11 19.33
C ALA A 301 -13.43 14.55 19.53
N MET A 302 -14.10 15.00 18.45
CA MET A 302 -15.53 15.34 18.49
C MET A 302 -16.37 14.12 18.89
N TYR A 303 -16.03 12.95 18.36
CA TYR A 303 -16.75 11.72 18.66
C TYR A 303 -16.60 11.32 20.15
N VAL A 304 -15.39 11.37 20.71
CA VAL A 304 -15.16 11.09 22.13
C VAL A 304 -15.94 12.05 23.03
N VAL A 305 -16.05 13.33 22.66
CA VAL A 305 -16.89 14.30 23.39
C VAL A 305 -18.38 13.97 23.27
N ALA A 306 -18.82 13.37 22.17
CA ALA A 306 -20.22 12.99 21.95
C ALA A 306 -20.64 11.70 22.69
N ILE A 307 -19.70 10.80 23.02
CA ILE A 307 -19.99 9.51 23.69
C ILE A 307 -20.87 9.67 24.95
N PRO A 308 -20.58 10.58 25.91
CA PRO A 308 -21.39 10.70 27.12
C PRO A 308 -22.87 11.04 26.88
N PHE A 309 -23.17 11.72 25.77
CA PHE A 309 -24.56 12.13 25.44
C PHE A 309 -25.40 11.00 24.81
N ASN A 310 -24.74 9.94 24.29
CA ASN A 310 -25.38 8.79 23.67
C ASN A 310 -24.71 7.46 24.10
N PHE A 311 -24.40 7.35 25.39
CA PHE A 311 -23.58 6.27 25.92
C PHE A 311 -24.17 4.88 25.70
N THR A 312 -25.50 4.72 25.66
CA THR A 312 -26.16 3.40 25.52
C THR A 312 -26.22 2.92 24.08
N ALA A 313 -26.09 3.80 23.08
CA ALA A 313 -26.32 3.48 21.68
C ALA A 313 -25.60 2.20 21.18
N PRO A 314 -24.27 1.95 21.39
CA PRO A 314 -23.63 0.72 20.91
C PRO A 314 -24.01 -0.53 21.72
N PHE A 315 -24.57 -0.37 22.92
CA PHE A 315 -25.08 -1.48 23.74
C PHE A 315 -26.43 -1.97 23.23
N GLU A 316 -27.22 -1.13 22.59
CA GLU A 316 -28.55 -1.38 22.07
C GLU A 316 -28.56 -1.73 20.59
N ASP A 317 -27.79 -1.01 19.77
CA ASP A 317 -27.80 -1.13 18.31
C ASP A 317 -26.57 -1.88 17.76
N ARG A 318 -26.84 -2.93 16.94
CA ARG A 318 -25.81 -3.71 16.25
C ARG A 318 -25.12 -2.93 15.14
N SER A 319 -25.85 -2.06 14.44
CA SER A 319 -25.32 -1.31 13.29
C SER A 319 -24.20 -0.36 13.73
N THR A 320 -24.33 0.24 14.90
CA THR A 320 -23.33 1.09 15.52
C THR A 320 -21.99 0.35 15.72
N LEU A 321 -22.03 -0.92 16.16
CA LEU A 321 -20.81 -1.72 16.35
C LEU A 321 -20.13 -2.10 15.03
N ILE A 322 -20.91 -2.31 13.95
CA ILE A 322 -20.34 -2.56 12.62
C ILE A 322 -19.56 -1.32 12.13
N ILE A 323 -20.16 -0.13 12.28
CA ILE A 323 -19.51 1.13 11.90
C ILE A 323 -18.21 1.34 12.67
N TYR A 324 -18.16 1.04 13.97
CA TYR A 324 -16.94 1.13 14.78
C TYR A 324 -15.82 0.22 14.26
N ASN A 325 -16.15 -1.01 13.90
CA ASN A 325 -15.15 -1.94 13.38
C ASN A 325 -14.59 -1.47 12.02
N VAL A 326 -15.46 -1.00 11.11
CA VAL A 326 -15.03 -0.45 9.82
C VAL A 326 -14.14 0.79 10.03
N MET A 327 -14.56 1.71 10.91
CA MET A 327 -13.78 2.90 11.27
C MET A 327 -12.40 2.51 11.82
N LEU A 328 -12.33 1.53 12.71
CA LEU A 328 -11.09 1.08 13.34
C LEU A 328 -10.06 0.61 12.31
N PHE A 329 -10.46 -0.24 11.34
CA PHE A 329 -9.58 -0.66 10.26
C PHE A 329 -9.18 0.51 9.34
N GLY A 330 -10.10 1.44 9.06
CA GLY A 330 -9.80 2.66 8.31
C GLY A 330 -8.74 3.52 9.00
N VAL A 331 -8.87 3.73 10.30
CA VAL A 331 -7.88 4.49 11.10
C VAL A 331 -6.53 3.79 11.14
N ILE A 332 -6.48 2.46 11.30
CA ILE A 332 -5.23 1.69 11.23
C ILE A 332 -4.56 1.88 9.86
N ALA A 333 -5.31 1.84 8.77
CA ALA A 333 -4.77 2.09 7.43
C ALA A 333 -4.21 3.52 7.27
N VAL A 334 -4.91 4.53 7.81
CA VAL A 334 -4.44 5.93 7.83
C VAL A 334 -3.16 6.07 8.67
N LEU A 335 -3.09 5.45 9.85
CA LEU A 335 -1.90 5.44 10.68
C LEU A 335 -0.70 4.85 9.93
N ILE A 336 -0.85 3.71 9.26
CA ILE A 336 0.22 3.08 8.49
C ILE A 336 0.61 3.96 7.30
N GLY A 337 -0.35 4.41 6.49
CA GLY A 337 -0.09 5.16 5.25
C GLY A 337 0.48 6.56 5.47
N SER A 338 0.32 7.14 6.67
CA SER A 338 0.86 8.46 7.00
C SER A 338 2.33 8.43 7.45
N VAL A 339 2.83 7.27 7.92
CA VAL A 339 4.20 7.12 8.43
C VAL A 339 5.19 6.96 7.27
N PRO A 340 6.27 7.77 7.22
CA PRO A 340 7.28 7.61 6.20
C PRO A 340 8.07 6.31 6.39
N VAL A 341 8.33 5.58 5.30
CA VAL A 341 9.24 4.43 5.32
C VAL A 341 10.69 4.90 5.55
N ASN A 342 11.07 6.02 4.91
CA ASN A 342 12.35 6.71 5.10
C ASN A 342 12.07 8.12 5.58
N SER A 343 12.59 8.49 6.75
CA SER A 343 12.36 9.79 7.39
C SER A 343 13.30 10.91 6.93
N ASP A 344 14.34 10.58 6.16
CA ASP A 344 15.47 11.47 5.84
C ASP A 344 15.09 12.74 5.03
N GLY A 345 13.91 12.75 4.39
CA GLY A 345 13.41 13.90 3.62
C GLY A 345 12.46 14.83 4.35
N LEU A 346 12.13 14.57 5.63
CA LEU A 346 11.15 15.36 6.38
C LEU A 346 11.83 16.36 7.32
N SER A 347 11.34 17.62 7.32
CA SER A 347 11.81 18.62 8.28
C SER A 347 11.50 18.17 9.72
N PRO A 348 12.32 18.57 10.73
CA PRO A 348 12.09 18.22 12.14
C PRO A 348 10.70 18.66 12.67
N ARG A 349 10.18 19.77 12.17
CA ARG A 349 8.85 20.28 12.51
C ARG A 349 7.75 19.33 11.97
N MET A 350 7.86 18.88 10.73
CA MET A 350 6.90 17.95 10.14
C MET A 350 6.93 16.59 10.84
N GLN A 351 8.11 16.08 11.19
CA GLN A 351 8.24 14.85 11.98
C GLN A 351 7.54 14.96 13.34
N SER A 352 7.71 16.09 14.04
CA SER A 352 7.06 16.32 15.31
C SER A 352 5.53 16.40 15.20
N LEU A 353 5.03 17.09 14.18
CA LEU A 353 3.58 17.18 13.90
C LEU A 353 2.98 15.83 13.58
N LEU A 354 3.60 15.06 12.68
CA LEU A 354 3.15 13.72 12.33
C LEU A 354 3.14 12.78 13.54
N ARG A 355 4.22 12.78 14.31
CA ARG A 355 4.30 11.98 15.55
C ARG A 355 3.19 12.36 16.53
N GLY A 356 2.95 13.66 16.76
CA GLY A 356 1.89 14.15 17.64
C GLY A 356 0.50 13.73 17.16
N ALA A 357 0.22 13.86 15.86
CA ALA A 357 -1.05 13.45 15.28
C ALA A 357 -1.26 11.93 15.37
N ILE A 358 -0.22 11.12 15.12
CA ILE A 358 -0.27 9.65 15.25
C ILE A 358 -0.58 9.25 16.70
N ILE A 359 0.08 9.86 17.67
CA ILE A 359 -0.18 9.59 19.10
C ILE A 359 -1.63 9.97 19.46
N ALA A 360 -2.10 11.15 19.03
CA ALA A 360 -3.45 11.61 19.30
C ALA A 360 -4.51 10.65 18.69
N VAL A 361 -4.37 10.30 17.40
CA VAL A 361 -5.27 9.36 16.73
C VAL A 361 -5.23 7.99 17.43
N ALA A 362 -4.05 7.47 17.75
CA ALA A 362 -3.92 6.17 18.41
C ALA A 362 -4.58 6.15 19.79
N ALA A 363 -4.43 7.22 20.59
CA ALA A 363 -5.04 7.32 21.91
C ALA A 363 -6.57 7.42 21.83
N LEU A 364 -7.08 8.32 20.98
CA LEU A 364 -8.53 8.47 20.76
C LEU A 364 -9.17 7.20 20.22
N THR A 365 -8.51 6.55 19.25
CA THR A 365 -9.00 5.29 18.68
C THR A 365 -8.97 4.17 19.71
N ALA A 366 -7.93 4.07 20.55
CA ALA A 366 -7.87 3.08 21.61
C ALA A 366 -9.04 3.25 22.60
N LEU A 367 -9.37 4.49 22.97
CA LEU A 367 -10.51 4.80 23.84
C LEU A 367 -11.85 4.35 23.20
N VAL A 368 -12.08 4.72 21.95
CA VAL A 368 -13.29 4.33 21.21
C VAL A 368 -13.36 2.80 21.03
N SER A 369 -12.22 2.13 20.77
CA SER A 369 -12.15 0.68 20.63
C SER A 369 -12.44 -0.06 21.95
N LEU A 370 -11.96 0.45 23.09
CA LEU A 370 -12.30 -0.07 24.41
C LEU A 370 -13.79 0.03 24.69
N TYR A 371 -14.38 1.17 24.35
CA TYR A 371 -15.81 1.38 24.49
C TYR A 371 -16.63 0.43 23.60
N ALA A 372 -16.25 0.25 22.32
CA ALA A 372 -16.86 -0.70 21.40
C ALA A 372 -16.69 -2.16 21.86
N LEU A 373 -15.52 -2.52 22.41
CA LEU A 373 -15.26 -3.83 22.98
C LEU A 373 -16.16 -4.10 24.19
N ALA A 374 -16.28 -3.13 25.11
CA ALA A 374 -17.16 -3.24 26.29
C ALA A 374 -18.61 -3.49 25.86
N ALA A 375 -19.13 -2.75 24.88
CA ALA A 375 -20.47 -2.97 24.34
C ALA A 375 -20.62 -4.35 23.68
N THR A 376 -19.60 -4.81 22.94
CA THR A 376 -19.61 -6.14 22.30
C THR A 376 -19.63 -7.27 23.35
N VAL A 377 -18.81 -7.16 24.40
CA VAL A 377 -18.75 -8.13 25.51
C VAL A 377 -20.06 -8.15 26.27
N TYR A 378 -20.62 -6.99 26.61
CA TYR A 378 -21.93 -6.86 27.27
C TYR A 378 -23.03 -7.56 26.45
N ARG A 379 -23.11 -7.30 25.15
CA ARG A 379 -24.09 -7.97 24.27
C ARG A 379 -23.84 -9.47 24.16
N THR A 380 -22.59 -9.92 24.27
CA THR A 380 -22.26 -11.35 24.24
C THR A 380 -22.64 -12.05 25.54
N SER A 381 -22.64 -11.35 26.69
CA SER A 381 -23.11 -11.91 27.97
C SER A 381 -24.63 -12.07 28.05
N ILE A 382 -25.39 -11.28 27.29
CA ILE A 382 -26.86 -11.35 27.25
C ILE A 382 -27.34 -12.34 26.19
N TYR A 383 -26.66 -12.42 25.07
CA TYR A 383 -27.02 -13.26 23.93
C TYR A 383 -25.89 -14.27 23.67
N ASP A 384 -26.18 -15.45 23.22
CA ASP A 384 -25.24 -16.56 23.05
C ASP A 384 -23.94 -16.23 22.30
N PHE A 385 -22.90 -17.00 22.59
CA PHE A 385 -21.60 -16.92 21.95
C PHE A 385 -21.71 -17.43 20.50
N THR A 386 -21.45 -16.54 19.51
CA THR A 386 -21.54 -16.86 18.09
C THR A 386 -20.20 -16.66 17.41
N MET A 387 -19.95 -17.37 16.28
CA MET A 387 -18.74 -17.20 15.48
C MET A 387 -18.49 -15.72 15.13
N ASN A 388 -19.51 -14.97 14.74
CA ASN A 388 -19.39 -13.54 14.40
C ASN A 388 -18.91 -12.69 15.59
N ARG A 389 -19.47 -12.92 16.79
CA ARG A 389 -19.05 -12.17 18.00
C ARG A 389 -17.64 -12.52 18.41
N THR A 390 -17.26 -13.81 18.37
CA THR A 390 -15.89 -14.27 18.61
C THR A 390 -14.90 -13.55 17.65
N THR A 391 -15.26 -13.50 16.37
CA THR A 391 -14.47 -12.83 15.34
C THR A 391 -14.27 -11.34 15.66
N ILE A 392 -15.35 -10.62 16.00
CA ILE A 392 -15.30 -9.19 16.31
C ILE A 392 -14.50 -8.93 17.59
N ILE A 393 -14.70 -9.71 18.64
CA ILE A 393 -13.95 -9.59 19.90
C ILE A 393 -12.44 -9.76 19.63
N GLY A 394 -12.05 -10.79 18.88
CA GLY A 394 -10.65 -11.03 18.56
C GLY A 394 -10.02 -9.90 17.74
N TRP A 395 -10.71 -9.35 16.74
CA TRP A 395 -10.25 -8.18 16.00
C TRP A 395 -10.08 -6.97 16.90
N ASN A 396 -11.04 -6.67 17.77
CA ASN A 396 -10.94 -5.55 18.71
C ASN A 396 -9.76 -5.71 19.67
N LEU A 397 -9.55 -6.90 20.22
CA LEU A 397 -8.43 -7.17 21.13
C LEU A 397 -7.08 -6.95 20.45
N ILE A 398 -6.90 -7.45 19.22
CA ILE A 398 -5.66 -7.26 18.44
C ILE A 398 -5.44 -5.77 18.15
N ASN A 399 -6.47 -5.06 17.70
CA ASN A 399 -6.35 -3.64 17.36
C ASN A 399 -6.05 -2.79 18.60
N ILE A 400 -6.70 -3.05 19.74
CA ILE A 400 -6.40 -2.37 20.99
C ILE A 400 -4.97 -2.65 21.43
N ALA A 401 -4.51 -3.90 21.36
CA ALA A 401 -3.14 -4.26 21.70
C ALA A 401 -2.12 -3.54 20.81
N LEU A 402 -2.39 -3.42 19.51
CA LEU A 402 -1.56 -2.67 18.56
C LEU A 402 -1.51 -1.17 18.88
N LEU A 403 -2.66 -0.55 19.19
CA LEU A 403 -2.73 0.86 19.54
C LEU A 403 -2.00 1.14 20.85
N ILE A 404 -2.14 0.28 21.86
CA ILE A 404 -1.41 0.38 23.12
C ILE A 404 0.10 0.20 22.89
N ALA A 405 0.51 -0.81 22.10
CA ALA A 405 1.91 -1.04 21.76
C ALA A 405 2.51 0.16 21.01
N LEU A 406 1.73 0.81 20.12
CA LEU A 406 2.13 2.02 19.42
C LEU A 406 2.33 3.17 20.42
N LEU A 407 1.40 3.42 21.32
CA LEU A 407 1.49 4.48 22.32
C LEU A 407 2.70 4.27 23.24
N VAL A 408 2.86 3.07 23.80
CA VAL A 408 4.01 2.72 24.64
C VAL A 408 5.32 2.84 23.86
N GLY A 409 5.35 2.38 22.62
CA GLY A 409 6.50 2.50 21.72
C GLY A 409 6.87 3.96 21.48
N GLN A 410 5.89 4.85 21.30
CA GLN A 410 6.13 6.28 21.08
C GLN A 410 6.62 7.00 22.35
N ILE A 411 6.13 6.62 23.53
CA ILE A 411 6.61 7.17 24.80
C ILE A 411 8.09 6.81 25.03
N ARG A 412 8.49 5.59 24.68
CA ARG A 412 9.85 5.08 24.88
C ARG A 412 10.84 5.44 23.76
N ALA A 413 10.33 5.77 22.56
CA ALA A 413 11.17 6.05 21.41
C ALA A 413 11.85 7.43 21.52
N SER A 414 13.14 7.48 21.22
CA SER A 414 13.87 8.75 21.00
C SER A 414 13.31 9.47 19.75
N ARG A 415 13.70 10.75 19.60
CA ARG A 415 13.30 11.58 18.47
C ARG A 415 13.75 11.04 17.12
N GLU A 416 14.82 10.26 17.08
CA GLU A 416 15.38 9.66 15.87
C GLU A 416 14.73 8.30 15.52
N ARG A 417 14.25 7.57 16.54
CA ARG A 417 13.72 6.20 16.39
C ARG A 417 12.21 6.09 16.41
N TRP A 418 11.49 7.22 16.41
CA TRP A 418 10.00 7.23 16.49
C TRP A 418 9.34 6.45 15.35
N ALA A 419 9.80 6.65 14.09
CA ALA A 419 9.25 5.96 12.92
C ALA A 419 9.56 4.46 12.96
N ALA A 420 10.82 4.08 13.29
CA ALA A 420 11.21 2.68 13.42
C ALA A 420 10.40 1.93 14.49
N SER A 421 10.04 2.61 15.59
CA SER A 421 9.13 2.05 16.60
C SER A 421 7.75 1.73 16.03
N ILE A 422 7.19 2.61 15.20
CA ILE A 422 5.90 2.38 14.54
C ILE A 422 6.01 1.24 13.52
N HIS A 423 7.09 1.22 12.71
CA HIS A 423 7.34 0.13 11.77
C HIS A 423 7.35 -1.23 12.46
N ALA A 424 7.98 -1.32 13.64
CA ALA A 424 8.03 -2.58 14.41
C ALA A 424 6.63 -3.00 14.86
N VAL A 425 5.82 -2.08 15.40
CA VAL A 425 4.46 -2.38 15.86
C VAL A 425 3.60 -2.92 14.73
N PHE A 426 3.55 -2.23 13.58
CA PHE A 426 2.71 -2.69 12.46
C PHE A 426 3.27 -3.93 11.76
N ALA A 427 4.59 -4.11 11.71
CA ALA A 427 5.21 -5.32 11.17
C ALA A 427 4.85 -6.59 11.98
N TRP A 428 4.78 -6.48 13.31
CA TRP A 428 4.30 -7.56 14.17
C TRP A 428 2.77 -7.67 14.15
N GLY A 429 2.08 -6.55 14.07
CA GLY A 429 0.63 -6.48 13.95
C GLY A 429 0.11 -7.21 12.71
N ALA A 430 0.80 -7.10 11.57
CA ALA A 430 0.45 -7.84 10.37
C ALA A 430 0.48 -9.37 10.58
N ILE A 431 1.44 -9.87 11.36
CA ILE A 431 1.51 -11.30 11.70
C ILE A 431 0.31 -11.68 12.57
N ALA A 432 -0.03 -10.87 13.58
CA ALA A 432 -1.20 -11.12 14.42
C ALA A 432 -2.50 -11.13 13.61
N TYR A 433 -2.63 -10.22 12.63
CA TYR A 433 -3.75 -10.17 11.71
C TYR A 433 -3.87 -11.43 10.87
N VAL A 434 -2.75 -11.91 10.30
CA VAL A 434 -2.73 -13.15 9.50
C VAL A 434 -3.09 -14.36 10.34
N ILE A 435 -2.54 -14.46 11.55
CA ILE A 435 -2.86 -15.57 12.48
C ILE A 435 -4.36 -15.55 12.82
N TRP A 436 -4.92 -14.38 13.17
CA TRP A 436 -6.32 -14.28 13.50
C TRP A 436 -7.23 -14.55 12.29
N ALA A 437 -6.87 -14.05 11.11
CA ALA A 437 -7.58 -14.38 9.87
C ALA A 437 -7.57 -15.88 9.57
N ALA A 438 -6.46 -16.58 9.84
CA ALA A 438 -6.37 -18.03 9.70
C ALA A 438 -7.27 -18.75 10.74
N VAL A 439 -7.29 -18.28 11.98
CA VAL A 439 -8.20 -18.82 13.00
C VAL A 439 -9.65 -18.65 12.57
N VAL A 440 -10.04 -17.44 12.14
CA VAL A 440 -11.42 -17.16 11.74
C VAL A 440 -11.81 -17.89 10.45
N GLY A 441 -10.94 -17.89 9.45
CA GLY A 441 -11.23 -18.48 8.14
C GLY A 441 -11.13 -20.00 8.13
N LEU A 442 -10.22 -20.59 8.92
CA LEU A 442 -9.90 -22.02 8.83
C LEU A 442 -10.40 -22.83 10.05
N ALA A 443 -10.35 -22.29 11.27
CA ALA A 443 -10.65 -23.04 12.48
C ALA A 443 -12.08 -22.80 13.01
N LEU A 444 -12.53 -21.55 13.12
CA LEU A 444 -13.85 -21.24 13.69
C LEU A 444 -15.01 -21.88 12.93
N PRO A 445 -15.00 -22.02 11.58
CA PRO A 445 -16.10 -22.67 10.87
C PRO A 445 -16.38 -24.09 11.34
N TRP A 446 -15.33 -24.81 11.72
CA TRP A 446 -15.43 -26.19 12.23
C TRP A 446 -15.78 -26.25 13.72
N LEU A 447 -15.30 -25.30 14.53
CA LEU A 447 -15.62 -25.21 15.95
C LEU A 447 -17.10 -24.88 16.18
N PHE A 448 -17.69 -24.08 15.31
CA PHE A 448 -19.11 -23.70 15.36
C PHE A 448 -20.00 -24.50 14.39
N ALA A 449 -19.48 -25.58 13.80
CA ALA A 449 -20.26 -26.45 12.90
C ALA A 449 -21.30 -27.32 13.61
N ARG A 450 -21.27 -27.36 14.97
CA ARG A 450 -22.16 -28.14 15.82
C ARG A 450 -23.43 -27.39 16.15
#